data_42dbd879d18c8e6edf1ce3e544cc5a71
#
_entry.id   42dbd879d18c8e6edf1ce3e544cc5a71
#
_cell.length_a   1.000
_cell.length_b   1.000
_cell.length_c   1.000
_cell.angle_alpha   90.00
_cell.angle_beta   90.00
_cell.angle_gamma   90.00
#
_symmetry.space_group_name_H-M   'P 1'
#
loop_
_entity.id
_entity.type
_entity.pdbx_description
1 polymer ?
#
loop_
_entity_poly.entity_id
_entity_poly.type
_entity_poly.pdbx_seq_one_letter_code
_entity_poly.pdbx_strand_id
1 'polypeptide(L)'
;MAAENVERARFAAKGLSPPAPWRVGPREWDFSEPLVMGVINVTPDSFSDGGCCLDPEKALERALQLVKEGADIIDIGGASSHPSAPPVDPSTELERVAPVVERLGRYVSLPLSIDTVNPGVAEACLKLGAHLINDVSGLNSLDMAEVATRYGVPLVITHNGWALPPRPSDQRLMDAIYAFFRQRIAQVEELKVQHVIVDPGYGFGKTLQENLTLLRSLNGLARLQKPILICTSRKGSLGRIVGEPDPRQRLGATVATSMFAAFQGAAMIRVHDVKPFRQAQTAWRAIKSAPREI
;
A
#
# COMPACT_ATOMS: atom_id res chain seq x y z
N MET A 1 8.99 4.28 -26.14
CA MET A 1 9.62 5.58 -26.45
C MET A 1 8.73 6.79 -26.13
N ALA A 2 7.49 6.94 -26.64
CA ALA A 2 6.66 8.12 -26.32
C ALA A 2 6.13 8.13 -24.88
N ALA A 3 5.75 7.01 -24.29
CA ALA A 3 5.29 6.90 -22.91
C ALA A 3 6.42 7.15 -21.89
N GLU A 4 7.62 6.62 -22.10
CA GLU A 4 8.81 6.84 -21.27
C GLU A 4 9.21 8.33 -21.15
N ASN A 5 9.06 9.09 -22.25
CA ASN A 5 9.36 10.52 -22.22
C ASN A 5 8.35 11.36 -21.42
N VAL A 6 7.09 10.96 -21.35
CA VAL A 6 6.05 11.71 -20.63
C VAL A 6 6.16 11.57 -19.12
N GLU A 7 6.62 10.42 -18.62
CA GLU A 7 6.76 10.21 -17.16
C GLU A 7 8.09 10.67 -16.60
N ARG A 8 9.18 10.51 -17.32
CA ARG A 8 10.42 11.26 -17.02
C ARG A 8 10.14 12.76 -16.94
N ALA A 9 9.22 13.29 -17.79
CA ALA A 9 8.75 14.68 -17.71
C ALA A 9 7.94 14.96 -16.42
N ARG A 10 7.25 13.98 -15.80
CA ARG A 10 6.46 14.14 -14.56
C ARG A 10 7.36 14.34 -13.33
N PHE A 11 8.45 13.60 -13.23
CA PHE A 11 9.49 13.79 -12.22
C PHE A 11 10.36 15.02 -12.59
N ALA A 12 10.74 15.17 -13.85
CA ALA A 12 11.56 16.27 -14.34
C ALA A 12 10.85 17.64 -14.23
N ALA A 13 9.54 17.73 -14.48
CA ALA A 13 8.75 18.95 -14.26
C ALA A 13 8.72 19.40 -12.78
N LYS A 14 9.14 18.52 -11.86
CA LYS A 14 9.28 18.78 -10.42
C LYS A 14 10.74 18.75 -9.96
N GLY A 15 11.72 18.68 -10.88
CA GLY A 15 13.14 18.58 -10.56
C GLY A 15 13.54 17.29 -9.86
N LEU A 16 12.74 16.22 -10.00
CA LEU A 16 12.97 14.92 -9.36
C LEU A 16 13.29 13.86 -10.43
N SER A 17 14.23 12.98 -10.15
CA SER A 17 14.46 11.79 -10.96
C SER A 17 13.53 10.67 -10.47
N PRO A 18 12.99 9.82 -11.37
CA PRO A 18 12.31 8.61 -10.95
C PRO A 18 13.30 7.72 -10.18
N PRO A 19 12.83 6.96 -9.17
CA PRO A 19 13.69 5.99 -8.51
C PRO A 19 14.23 4.99 -9.55
N ALA A 20 15.45 4.48 -9.32
CA ALA A 20 15.98 3.39 -10.13
C ALA A 20 15.03 2.17 -10.04
N PRO A 21 14.93 1.33 -11.09
CA PRO A 21 14.12 0.12 -11.03
C PRO A 21 14.54 -0.80 -9.89
N TRP A 22 13.56 -1.43 -9.22
CA TRP A 22 13.77 -2.37 -8.13
C TRP A 22 13.44 -3.78 -8.56
N ARG A 23 14.29 -4.74 -8.22
CA ARG A 23 13.95 -6.16 -8.31
C ARG A 23 13.25 -6.60 -7.04
N VAL A 24 11.97 -7.00 -7.15
CA VAL A 24 11.16 -7.48 -6.02
C VAL A 24 10.59 -8.85 -6.37
N GLY A 25 11.13 -9.89 -5.76
CA GLY A 25 10.80 -11.27 -6.10
C GLY A 25 10.93 -11.52 -7.60
N PRO A 26 9.88 -12.03 -8.28
CA PRO A 26 9.91 -12.36 -9.70
C PRO A 26 9.75 -11.16 -10.64
N ARG A 27 9.58 -9.92 -10.13
CA ARG A 27 9.25 -8.73 -10.93
C ARG A 27 10.30 -7.63 -10.79
N GLU A 28 10.37 -6.79 -11.81
CA GLU A 28 11.08 -5.52 -11.79
C GLU A 28 10.05 -4.38 -11.77
N TRP A 29 10.24 -3.40 -10.86
CA TRP A 29 9.38 -2.24 -10.69
C TRP A 29 10.12 -0.98 -11.11
N ASP A 30 9.70 -0.38 -12.19
CA ASP A 30 10.26 0.88 -12.71
C ASP A 30 9.47 2.11 -12.26
N PHE A 31 8.31 1.90 -11.62
CA PHE A 31 7.37 2.94 -11.18
C PHE A 31 6.94 3.92 -12.29
N SER A 32 7.04 3.48 -13.54
CA SER A 32 6.59 4.24 -14.71
C SER A 32 5.07 4.47 -14.66
N GLU A 33 4.36 3.52 -14.11
CA GLU A 33 2.94 3.65 -13.78
C GLU A 33 2.67 3.20 -12.33
N PRO A 34 1.56 3.66 -11.72
CA PRO A 34 1.18 3.17 -10.41
C PRO A 34 0.96 1.65 -10.41
N LEU A 35 1.72 0.96 -9.56
CA LEU A 35 1.55 -0.47 -9.31
C LEU A 35 0.24 -0.71 -8.56
N VAL A 36 -0.42 -1.82 -8.82
CA VAL A 36 -1.68 -2.20 -8.17
C VAL A 36 -1.44 -3.34 -7.19
N MET A 37 -1.62 -3.06 -5.91
CA MET A 37 -1.52 -4.01 -4.82
C MET A 37 -2.92 -4.52 -4.46
N GLY A 38 -3.20 -5.78 -4.79
CA GLY A 38 -4.47 -6.44 -4.46
C GLY A 38 -4.44 -7.01 -3.04
N VAL A 39 -5.53 -6.81 -2.29
CA VAL A 39 -5.63 -7.19 -0.87
C VAL A 39 -6.26 -8.57 -0.69
N ILE A 40 -5.68 -9.38 0.19
CA ILE A 40 -6.25 -10.61 0.73
C ILE A 40 -6.22 -10.54 2.26
N ASN A 41 -7.41 -10.49 2.88
CA ASN A 41 -7.54 -10.51 4.33
C ASN A 41 -7.81 -11.95 4.82
N VAL A 42 -6.89 -12.48 5.61
CA VAL A 42 -6.98 -13.83 6.20
C VAL A 42 -7.48 -13.70 7.64
N THR A 43 -8.66 -13.09 7.80
CA THR A 43 -9.28 -12.85 9.11
C THR A 43 -10.68 -13.45 9.17
N PRO A 44 -11.13 -13.95 10.35
CA PRO A 44 -12.48 -14.53 10.51
C PRO A 44 -13.60 -13.53 10.16
N ASP A 45 -13.37 -12.25 10.47
CA ASP A 45 -14.35 -11.16 10.37
C ASP A 45 -14.03 -10.22 9.21
N SER A 46 -13.50 -10.70 8.08
CA SER A 46 -13.23 -9.80 6.96
C SER A 46 -14.55 -9.25 6.41
N PHE A 47 -14.99 -8.11 6.97
CA PHE A 47 -16.19 -7.36 6.53
C PHE A 47 -16.19 -7.04 5.03
N SER A 48 -15.03 -7.03 4.42
CA SER A 48 -14.84 -6.74 2.99
C SER A 48 -14.99 -7.97 2.09
N ASP A 49 -14.62 -9.17 2.58
CA ASP A 49 -14.49 -10.38 1.75
C ASP A 49 -15.26 -11.60 2.31
N GLY A 50 -16.07 -11.41 3.38
CA GLY A 50 -16.97 -12.43 3.92
C GLY A 50 -16.26 -13.60 4.63
N GLY A 51 -15.06 -13.42 5.20
CA GLY A 51 -14.32 -14.49 5.90
C GLY A 51 -13.80 -15.61 5.00
N CYS A 52 -13.81 -15.42 3.69
CA CYS A 52 -13.53 -16.46 2.71
C CYS A 52 -12.09 -16.94 2.68
N CYS A 53 -11.11 -16.17 3.17
CA CYS A 53 -9.70 -16.41 2.90
C CYS A 53 -8.91 -17.05 4.07
N LEU A 54 -9.58 -17.53 5.13
CA LEU A 54 -8.94 -18.39 6.14
C LEU A 54 -8.53 -19.75 5.57
N ASP A 55 -9.24 -20.24 4.55
CA ASP A 55 -8.89 -21.42 3.79
C ASP A 55 -7.82 -21.07 2.75
N PRO A 56 -6.62 -21.68 2.78
CA PRO A 56 -5.55 -21.41 1.82
C PRO A 56 -5.96 -21.64 0.35
N GLU A 57 -6.88 -22.56 0.07
CA GLU A 57 -7.36 -22.79 -1.30
C GLU A 57 -8.24 -21.64 -1.78
N LYS A 58 -9.13 -21.13 -0.94
CA LYS A 58 -9.93 -19.93 -1.27
C LYS A 58 -9.07 -18.68 -1.38
N ALA A 59 -8.04 -18.56 -0.54
CA ALA A 59 -7.07 -17.49 -0.68
C ALA A 59 -6.31 -17.58 -2.01
N LEU A 60 -5.93 -18.78 -2.45
CA LEU A 60 -5.33 -18.99 -3.76
C LEU A 60 -6.29 -18.64 -4.91
N GLU A 61 -7.54 -19.08 -4.85
CA GLU A 61 -8.56 -18.71 -5.86
C GLU A 61 -8.69 -17.17 -5.96
N ARG A 62 -8.76 -16.50 -4.81
CA ARG A 62 -8.81 -15.04 -4.77
C ARG A 62 -7.55 -14.40 -5.32
N ALA A 63 -6.36 -14.90 -4.99
CA ALA A 63 -5.10 -14.41 -5.54
C ALA A 63 -5.05 -14.57 -7.06
N LEU A 64 -5.42 -15.74 -7.58
CA LEU A 64 -5.46 -15.98 -9.04
C LEU A 64 -6.48 -15.07 -9.74
N GLN A 65 -7.60 -14.76 -9.07
CA GLN A 65 -8.54 -13.77 -9.57
C GLN A 65 -7.93 -12.37 -9.62
N LEU A 66 -7.23 -11.92 -8.57
CA LEU A 66 -6.52 -10.63 -8.55
C LEU A 66 -5.44 -10.55 -9.63
N VAL A 67 -4.72 -11.65 -9.88
CA VAL A 67 -3.75 -11.76 -10.99
C VAL A 67 -4.44 -11.53 -12.34
N LYS A 68 -5.56 -12.22 -12.61
CA LYS A 68 -6.35 -12.04 -13.84
C LYS A 68 -6.90 -10.62 -13.97
N GLU A 69 -7.23 -9.98 -12.88
CA GLU A 69 -7.69 -8.60 -12.81
C GLU A 69 -6.57 -7.58 -13.07
N GLY A 70 -5.31 -8.03 -13.05
CA GLY A 70 -4.14 -7.21 -13.34
C GLY A 70 -3.43 -6.67 -12.11
N ALA A 71 -3.50 -7.32 -10.95
CA ALA A 71 -2.65 -6.97 -9.82
C ALA A 71 -1.15 -7.11 -10.19
N ASP A 72 -0.31 -6.25 -9.60
CA ASP A 72 1.16 -6.35 -9.67
C ASP A 72 1.75 -6.98 -8.42
N ILE A 73 1.01 -6.91 -7.30
CA ILE A 73 1.41 -7.37 -5.97
C ILE A 73 0.17 -7.94 -5.29
N ILE A 74 0.34 -8.99 -4.49
CA ILE A 74 -0.69 -9.50 -3.59
C ILE A 74 -0.26 -9.20 -2.16
N ASP A 75 -1.10 -8.49 -1.41
CA ASP A 75 -0.85 -8.11 -0.02
C ASP A 75 -1.73 -8.94 0.93
N ILE A 76 -1.10 -9.67 1.85
CA ILE A 76 -1.72 -10.68 2.70
C ILE A 76 -1.68 -10.19 4.15
N GLY A 77 -2.84 -10.06 4.79
CA GLY A 77 -2.95 -9.63 6.18
C GLY A 77 -3.74 -10.63 7.04
N GLY A 78 -3.18 -11.02 8.20
CA GLY A 78 -3.78 -11.95 9.16
C GLY A 78 -4.46 -11.29 10.36
N ALA A 79 -4.32 -9.97 10.50
CA ALA A 79 -4.89 -9.17 11.57
C ALA A 79 -5.52 -7.89 11.02
N SER A 80 -6.57 -7.41 11.68
CA SER A 80 -7.15 -6.11 11.32
C SER A 80 -6.28 -4.99 11.86
N SER A 81 -5.95 -4.02 11.03
CA SER A 81 -5.25 -2.81 11.43
C SER A 81 -6.16 -1.73 12.03
N HIS A 82 -7.47 -2.00 12.19
CA HIS A 82 -8.41 -1.06 12.78
C HIS A 82 -8.28 -1.06 14.32
N PRO A 83 -8.20 0.09 14.99
CA PRO A 83 -7.92 0.17 16.44
C PRO A 83 -9.04 -0.41 17.32
N SER A 84 -10.27 -0.55 16.79
CA SER A 84 -11.37 -1.20 17.51
C SER A 84 -11.40 -2.72 17.31
N ALA A 85 -10.55 -3.28 16.46
CA ALA A 85 -10.45 -4.72 16.33
C ALA A 85 -9.70 -5.29 17.55
N PRO A 86 -10.11 -6.47 18.05
CA PRO A 86 -9.36 -7.12 19.12
C PRO A 86 -7.92 -7.39 18.64
N PRO A 87 -6.92 -7.21 19.51
CA PRO A 87 -5.55 -7.56 19.19
C PRO A 87 -5.44 -9.06 18.90
N VAL A 88 -4.68 -9.40 17.89
CA VAL A 88 -4.36 -10.78 17.52
C VAL A 88 -2.94 -11.05 17.97
N ASP A 89 -2.73 -12.14 18.70
CA ASP A 89 -1.37 -12.52 19.09
C ASP A 89 -0.57 -13.02 17.88
N PRO A 90 0.77 -12.89 17.92
CA PRO A 90 1.63 -13.22 16.78
C PRO A 90 1.53 -14.67 16.31
N SER A 91 1.28 -15.62 17.22
CA SER A 91 1.15 -17.04 16.87
C SER A 91 -0.13 -17.29 16.10
N THR A 92 -1.23 -16.71 16.53
CA THR A 92 -2.52 -16.78 15.83
C THR A 92 -2.46 -16.08 14.47
N GLU A 93 -1.78 -14.93 14.38
CA GLU A 93 -1.58 -14.25 13.10
C GLU A 93 -0.79 -15.14 12.13
N LEU A 94 0.32 -15.73 12.61
CA LEU A 94 1.15 -16.61 11.82
C LEU A 94 0.40 -17.87 11.35
N GLU A 95 -0.37 -18.51 12.23
CA GLU A 95 -1.21 -19.67 11.89
C GLU A 95 -2.18 -19.37 10.74
N ARG A 96 -2.67 -18.14 10.65
CA ARG A 96 -3.55 -17.71 9.55
C ARG A 96 -2.80 -17.49 8.27
N VAL A 97 -1.70 -16.71 8.31
CA VAL A 97 -1.04 -16.23 7.08
C VAL A 97 -0.02 -17.20 6.50
N ALA A 98 0.66 -18.01 7.31
CA ALA A 98 1.74 -18.88 6.84
C ALA A 98 1.28 -19.90 5.80
N PRO A 99 0.16 -20.64 5.99
CA PRO A 99 -0.33 -21.58 4.97
C PRO A 99 -0.71 -20.87 3.67
N VAL A 100 -1.25 -19.67 3.75
CA VAL A 100 -1.63 -18.85 2.58
C VAL A 100 -0.39 -18.40 1.83
N VAL A 101 0.60 -17.81 2.51
CA VAL A 101 1.85 -17.35 1.89
C VAL A 101 2.56 -18.52 1.21
N GLU A 102 2.69 -19.66 1.88
CA GLU A 102 3.32 -20.87 1.32
C GLU A 102 2.58 -21.34 0.05
N ARG A 103 1.25 -21.36 0.10
CA ARG A 103 0.42 -21.78 -1.03
C ARG A 103 0.55 -20.82 -2.21
N LEU A 104 0.44 -19.53 -1.97
CA LEU A 104 0.57 -18.51 -3.01
C LEU A 104 1.99 -18.49 -3.60
N GLY A 105 3.03 -18.63 -2.80
CA GLY A 105 4.42 -18.68 -3.26
C GLY A 105 4.71 -19.75 -4.29
N ARG A 106 3.94 -20.85 -4.28
CA ARG A 106 4.07 -21.94 -5.26
C ARG A 106 3.31 -21.70 -6.58
N TYR A 107 2.23 -20.93 -6.55
CA TYR A 107 1.28 -20.86 -7.69
C TYR A 107 1.12 -19.45 -8.27
N VAL A 108 1.59 -18.41 -7.59
CA VAL A 108 1.43 -17.01 -8.03
C VAL A 108 2.78 -16.41 -8.43
N SER A 109 2.90 -15.97 -9.68
CA SER A 109 4.12 -15.36 -10.23
C SER A 109 4.15 -13.84 -10.03
N LEU A 110 3.64 -13.37 -8.87
CA LEU A 110 3.70 -11.95 -8.47
C LEU A 110 4.42 -11.84 -7.11
N PRO A 111 5.02 -10.68 -6.82
CA PRO A 111 5.50 -10.40 -5.49
C PRO A 111 4.38 -10.53 -4.46
N LEU A 112 4.68 -11.20 -3.33
CA LEU A 112 3.81 -11.31 -2.17
C LEU A 112 4.27 -10.32 -1.10
N SER A 113 3.34 -9.54 -0.57
CA SER A 113 3.50 -8.63 0.55
C SER A 113 2.85 -9.23 1.79
N ILE A 114 3.48 -9.06 2.94
CA ILE A 114 2.89 -9.41 4.24
C ILE A 114 2.53 -8.14 5.01
N ASP A 115 1.22 -7.93 5.28
CA ASP A 115 0.68 -6.85 6.10
C ASP A 115 0.68 -7.30 7.57
N THR A 116 1.72 -6.90 8.28
CA THR A 116 1.90 -7.25 9.70
C THR A 116 2.69 -6.19 10.45
N VAL A 117 2.40 -6.03 11.73
CA VAL A 117 3.16 -5.18 12.66
C VAL A 117 4.18 -5.98 13.48
N ASN A 118 4.25 -7.30 13.27
CA ASN A 118 5.06 -8.21 14.06
C ASN A 118 6.30 -8.66 13.28
N PRO A 119 7.53 -8.35 13.72
CA PRO A 119 8.76 -8.76 13.03
C PRO A 119 8.92 -10.28 12.90
N GLY A 120 8.47 -11.05 13.90
CA GLY A 120 8.53 -12.52 13.87
C GLY A 120 7.60 -13.14 12.81
N VAL A 121 6.39 -12.58 12.65
CA VAL A 121 5.45 -12.97 11.58
C VAL A 121 6.02 -12.60 10.22
N ALA A 122 6.56 -11.38 10.08
CA ALA A 122 7.19 -10.93 8.85
C ALA A 122 8.34 -11.87 8.44
N GLU A 123 9.26 -12.17 9.37
CA GLU A 123 10.39 -13.07 9.11
C GLU A 123 9.95 -14.47 8.70
N ALA A 124 8.95 -15.04 9.39
CA ALA A 124 8.41 -16.36 9.04
C ALA A 124 7.80 -16.36 7.62
N CYS A 125 7.03 -15.35 7.27
CA CYS A 125 6.43 -15.23 5.94
C CYS A 125 7.47 -15.00 4.82
N LEU A 126 8.55 -14.27 5.10
CA LEU A 126 9.66 -14.11 4.15
C LEU A 126 10.36 -15.44 3.87
N LYS A 127 10.56 -16.30 4.89
CA LYS A 127 11.07 -17.67 4.72
C LYS A 127 10.15 -18.53 3.85
N LEU A 128 8.85 -18.27 3.85
CA LEU A 128 7.84 -18.98 3.07
C LEU A 128 7.62 -18.40 1.66
N GLY A 129 8.31 -17.33 1.30
CA GLY A 129 8.26 -16.76 -0.05
C GLY A 129 7.56 -15.41 -0.17
N ALA A 130 7.33 -14.67 0.91
CA ALA A 130 6.98 -13.27 0.82
C ALA A 130 8.20 -12.43 0.33
N HIS A 131 7.94 -11.29 -0.29
CA HIS A 131 8.96 -10.47 -0.97
C HIS A 131 8.94 -9.00 -0.53
N LEU A 132 8.00 -8.61 0.33
CA LEU A 132 7.82 -7.23 0.79
C LEU A 132 7.15 -7.25 2.17
N ILE A 133 7.52 -6.32 3.04
CA ILE A 133 6.88 -6.10 4.34
C ILE A 133 6.03 -4.83 4.24
N ASN A 134 4.75 -4.92 4.62
CA ASN A 134 3.84 -3.79 4.75
C ASN A 134 3.58 -3.53 6.25
N ASP A 135 4.38 -2.63 6.86
CA ASP A 135 4.26 -2.29 8.28
C ASP A 135 3.32 -1.09 8.48
N VAL A 136 2.11 -1.40 8.93
CA VAL A 136 1.09 -0.39 9.26
C VAL A 136 1.21 0.19 10.66
N SER A 137 2.22 -0.22 11.46
CA SER A 137 2.47 0.33 12.80
C SER A 137 3.16 1.71 12.76
N GLY A 138 3.80 2.04 11.66
CA GLY A 138 4.65 3.23 11.54
C GLY A 138 6.06 3.01 12.04
N LEU A 139 6.55 1.78 11.94
CA LEU A 139 7.85 1.34 12.43
C LEU A 139 7.98 1.51 13.96
N ASN A 140 7.01 0.94 14.70
CA ASN A 140 7.04 0.95 16.17
C ASN A 140 8.21 0.13 16.74
N SER A 141 8.71 -0.87 16.01
CA SER A 141 9.93 -1.60 16.32
C SER A 141 10.93 -1.51 15.17
N LEU A 142 12.18 -1.20 15.49
CA LEU A 142 13.28 -1.23 14.52
C LEU A 142 13.65 -2.66 14.10
N ASP A 143 13.26 -3.68 14.87
CA ASP A 143 13.43 -5.09 14.50
C ASP A 143 12.80 -5.40 13.14
N MET A 144 11.70 -4.71 12.78
CA MET A 144 11.09 -4.84 11.47
C MET A 144 12.04 -4.40 10.34
N ALA A 145 12.78 -3.32 10.55
CA ALA A 145 13.79 -2.85 9.60
C ALA A 145 14.99 -3.80 9.54
N GLU A 146 15.39 -4.39 10.65
CA GLU A 146 16.45 -5.41 10.69
C GLU A 146 16.04 -6.66 9.89
N VAL A 147 14.79 -7.10 10.03
CA VAL A 147 14.23 -8.20 9.22
C VAL A 147 14.26 -7.81 7.74
N ALA A 148 13.78 -6.63 7.36
CA ALA A 148 13.79 -6.17 5.96
C ALA A 148 15.21 -6.15 5.38
N THR A 149 16.20 -5.69 6.15
CA THR A 149 17.62 -5.67 5.77
C THR A 149 18.19 -7.07 5.60
N ARG A 150 17.94 -7.97 6.57
CA ARG A 150 18.42 -9.36 6.54
C ARG A 150 17.98 -10.13 5.31
N TYR A 151 16.75 -9.88 4.86
CA TYR A 151 16.16 -10.55 3.69
C TYR A 151 16.31 -9.72 2.40
N GLY A 152 16.82 -8.48 2.46
CA GLY A 152 16.99 -7.61 1.29
C GLY A 152 15.67 -7.23 0.63
N VAL A 153 14.57 -7.11 1.39
CA VAL A 153 13.23 -6.85 0.87
C VAL A 153 12.79 -5.40 1.10
N PRO A 154 11.91 -4.85 0.26
CA PRO A 154 11.31 -3.55 0.50
C PRO A 154 10.48 -3.52 1.78
N LEU A 155 10.47 -2.34 2.43
CA LEU A 155 9.68 -2.06 3.62
C LEU A 155 8.73 -0.88 3.37
N VAL A 156 7.43 -1.10 3.53
CA VAL A 156 6.44 -0.04 3.59
C VAL A 156 6.36 0.46 5.03
N ILE A 157 6.40 1.78 5.20
CA ILE A 157 6.22 2.45 6.50
C ILE A 157 4.98 3.31 6.42
N THR A 158 3.98 3.03 7.27
CA THR A 158 2.72 3.77 7.29
C THR A 158 2.71 4.85 8.38
N HIS A 159 2.32 6.07 8.05
CA HIS A 159 2.02 7.10 9.06
C HIS A 159 0.69 6.77 9.76
N ASN A 160 0.79 6.01 10.84
CA ASN A 160 -0.36 5.58 11.64
C ASN A 160 -0.67 6.59 12.75
N GLY A 161 -1.64 7.48 12.50
CA GLY A 161 -2.04 8.52 13.46
C GLY A 161 -2.64 7.98 14.77
N TRP A 162 -3.09 6.72 14.81
CA TRP A 162 -3.54 6.09 16.06
C TRP A 162 -2.38 5.67 16.98
N ALA A 163 -1.22 5.37 16.38
CA ALA A 163 -0.02 4.95 17.11
C ALA A 163 0.89 6.13 17.48
N LEU A 164 0.60 7.34 17.00
CA LEU A 164 1.40 8.54 17.23
C LEU A 164 0.75 9.44 18.32
N PRO A 165 1.55 10.24 19.05
CA PRO A 165 1.00 11.28 19.91
C PRO A 165 0.17 12.28 19.10
N PRO A 166 -0.82 12.95 19.74
CA PRO A 166 -1.62 13.97 19.08
C PRO A 166 -0.74 15.05 18.44
N ARG A 167 -1.06 15.39 17.19
CA ARG A 167 -0.37 16.46 16.47
C ARG A 167 -0.66 17.82 17.16
N PRO A 168 0.34 18.68 17.39
CA PRO A 168 0.13 20.04 17.84
C PRO A 168 -0.86 20.80 16.95
N SER A 169 -1.75 21.60 17.54
CA SER A 169 -2.84 22.27 16.83
C SER A 169 -2.37 23.32 15.81
N ASP A 170 -1.19 23.90 16.01
CA ASP A 170 -0.52 24.87 15.15
C ASP A 170 0.31 24.21 14.03
N GLN A 171 0.57 22.91 14.10
CA GLN A 171 1.33 22.18 13.09
C GLN A 171 0.42 21.72 11.95
N ARG A 172 0.80 22.05 10.70
CA ARG A 172 0.07 21.55 9.53
C ARG A 172 0.24 20.04 9.36
N LEU A 173 -0.83 19.36 8.94
CA LEU A 173 -0.85 17.89 8.75
C LEU A 173 0.30 17.39 7.86
N MET A 174 0.50 18.01 6.71
CA MET A 174 1.51 17.55 5.74
C MET A 174 2.93 17.77 6.23
N ASP A 175 3.16 18.80 7.06
CA ASP A 175 4.48 19.03 7.66
C ASP A 175 4.77 17.98 8.74
N ALA A 176 3.76 17.60 9.53
CA ALA A 176 3.89 16.51 10.51
C ALA A 176 4.19 15.16 9.81
N ILE A 177 3.42 14.81 8.77
CA ILE A 177 3.64 13.58 7.99
C ILE A 177 5.04 13.57 7.36
N TYR A 178 5.46 14.70 6.80
CA TYR A 178 6.80 14.82 6.20
C TYR A 178 7.91 14.65 7.24
N ALA A 179 7.80 15.31 8.38
CA ALA A 179 8.78 15.20 9.48
C ALA A 179 8.87 13.76 10.00
N PHE A 180 7.72 13.10 10.19
CA PHE A 180 7.65 11.69 10.56
C PHE A 180 8.45 10.81 9.59
N PHE A 181 8.17 10.91 8.29
CA PHE A 181 8.88 10.09 7.31
C PHE A 181 10.36 10.43 7.23
N ARG A 182 10.75 11.70 7.33
CA ARG A 182 12.17 12.08 7.38
C ARG A 182 12.90 11.35 8.50
N GLN A 183 12.31 11.31 9.68
CA GLN A 183 12.88 10.61 10.84
C GLN A 183 12.95 9.09 10.60
N ARG A 184 11.84 8.47 10.13
CA ARG A 184 11.81 7.02 9.90
C ARG A 184 12.76 6.58 8.79
N ILE A 185 12.82 7.33 7.69
CA ILE A 185 13.75 7.07 6.58
C ILE A 185 15.20 7.10 7.09
N ALA A 186 15.60 8.10 7.86
CA ALA A 186 16.95 8.16 8.42
C ALA A 186 17.26 6.92 9.28
N GLN A 187 16.33 6.50 10.16
CA GLN A 187 16.51 5.31 10.99
C GLN A 187 16.71 4.02 10.18
N VAL A 188 15.91 3.81 9.13
CA VAL A 188 16.02 2.59 8.32
C VAL A 188 17.20 2.63 7.35
N GLU A 189 17.65 3.80 6.91
CA GLU A 189 18.87 3.96 6.12
C GLU A 189 20.13 3.64 6.95
N GLU A 190 20.16 4.02 8.24
CA GLU A 190 21.22 3.60 9.18
C GLU A 190 21.28 2.06 9.32
N LEU A 191 20.13 1.41 9.31
CA LEU A 191 20.00 -0.05 9.32
C LEU A 191 20.19 -0.70 7.93
N LYS A 192 20.50 0.10 6.89
CA LYS A 192 20.78 -0.36 5.52
C LYS A 192 19.58 -1.00 4.80
N VAL A 193 18.36 -0.62 5.13
CA VAL A 193 17.19 -1.01 4.34
C VAL A 193 17.30 -0.37 2.96
N GLN A 194 17.42 -1.19 1.92
CA GLN A 194 17.68 -0.70 0.56
C GLN A 194 16.50 0.02 -0.07
N HIS A 195 15.28 -0.49 0.17
CA HIS A 195 14.07 -0.04 -0.49
C HIS A 195 12.99 0.31 0.52
N VAL A 196 12.60 1.57 0.55
CA VAL A 196 11.58 2.10 1.46
C VAL A 196 10.42 2.68 0.64
N ILE A 197 9.19 2.30 0.99
CA ILE A 197 7.95 2.85 0.47
C ILE A 197 7.26 3.58 1.62
N VAL A 198 6.67 4.74 1.37
CA VAL A 198 5.96 5.51 2.39
C VAL A 198 4.46 5.49 2.12
N ASP A 199 3.66 5.14 3.14
CA ASP A 199 2.20 5.26 3.11
C ASP A 199 1.77 6.38 4.09
N PRO A 200 1.23 7.51 3.61
CA PRO A 200 0.80 8.59 4.49
C PRO A 200 -0.42 8.24 5.37
N GLY A 201 -0.92 7.02 5.29
CA GLY A 201 -1.92 6.48 6.20
C GLY A 201 -3.30 7.13 6.04
N TYR A 202 -3.83 7.17 4.83
CA TYR A 202 -5.22 7.59 4.61
C TYR A 202 -6.16 6.73 5.45
N GLY A 203 -7.00 7.36 6.28
CA GLY A 203 -7.92 6.66 7.17
C GLY A 203 -7.32 6.16 8.49
N PHE A 204 -6.03 6.35 8.75
CA PHE A 204 -5.35 5.97 9.98
C PHE A 204 -5.27 7.18 10.93
N GLY A 205 -6.20 7.26 11.92
CA GLY A 205 -6.21 8.31 12.95
C GLY A 205 -6.40 9.73 12.41
N LYS A 206 -6.96 9.89 11.23
CA LYS A 206 -7.19 11.18 10.58
C LYS A 206 -8.67 11.48 10.45
N THR A 207 -9.06 12.73 10.69
CA THR A 207 -10.41 13.22 10.43
C THR A 207 -10.75 13.16 8.94
N LEU A 208 -12.03 13.32 8.59
CA LEU A 208 -12.45 13.39 7.18
C LEU A 208 -11.70 14.52 6.44
N GLN A 209 -11.65 15.72 7.03
CA GLN A 209 -10.99 16.87 6.42
C GLN A 209 -9.48 16.64 6.24
N GLU A 210 -8.82 16.01 7.21
CA GLU A 210 -7.40 15.66 7.10
C GLU A 210 -7.15 14.62 6.00
N ASN A 211 -8.02 13.62 5.84
CA ASN A 211 -7.92 12.66 4.75
C ASN A 211 -8.06 13.31 3.37
N LEU A 212 -8.97 14.27 3.22
CA LEU A 212 -9.12 15.04 1.98
C LEU A 212 -7.91 15.95 1.72
N THR A 213 -7.41 16.61 2.75
CA THR A 213 -6.20 17.46 2.67
C THR A 213 -4.99 16.63 2.28
N LEU A 214 -4.84 15.43 2.86
CA LEU A 214 -3.77 14.49 2.52
C LEU A 214 -3.78 14.13 1.03
N LEU A 215 -4.93 13.71 0.50
CA LEU A 215 -5.05 13.37 -0.92
C LEU A 215 -4.73 14.57 -1.83
N ARG A 216 -5.30 15.73 -1.51
CA ARG A 216 -5.08 16.96 -2.30
C ARG A 216 -3.62 17.41 -2.32
N SER A 217 -2.88 17.15 -1.24
CA SER A 217 -1.50 17.59 -1.05
C SER A 217 -0.47 16.45 -1.16
N LEU A 218 -0.87 15.28 -1.64
CA LEU A 218 -0.05 14.08 -1.68
C LEU A 218 1.28 14.29 -2.43
N ASN A 219 1.25 15.08 -3.51
CA ASN A 219 2.42 15.42 -4.30
C ASN A 219 3.51 16.15 -3.51
N GLY A 220 3.19 16.77 -2.38
CA GLY A 220 4.18 17.39 -1.48
C GLY A 220 5.14 16.39 -0.84
N LEU A 221 4.77 15.09 -0.79
CA LEU A 221 5.64 14.03 -0.28
C LEU A 221 6.69 13.55 -1.30
N ALA A 222 6.60 13.95 -2.57
CA ALA A 222 7.59 13.58 -3.60
C ALA A 222 9.02 14.04 -3.24
N ARG A 223 9.17 15.08 -2.42
CA ARG A 223 10.47 15.55 -1.89
C ARG A 223 11.16 14.55 -0.93
N LEU A 224 10.46 13.48 -0.48
CA LEU A 224 11.08 12.37 0.25
C LEU A 224 11.90 11.46 -0.68
N GLN A 225 11.71 11.55 -2.00
CA GLN A 225 12.34 10.69 -3.01
C GLN A 225 12.15 9.19 -2.76
N LYS A 226 11.01 8.82 -2.17
CA LYS A 226 10.57 7.44 -1.94
C LYS A 226 9.24 7.23 -2.66
N PRO A 227 8.98 6.02 -3.20
CA PRO A 227 7.67 5.68 -3.73
C PRO A 227 6.58 5.87 -2.67
N ILE A 228 5.42 6.38 -3.09
CA ILE A 228 4.27 6.60 -2.22
C ILE A 228 3.23 5.53 -2.48
N LEU A 229 2.87 4.76 -1.46
CA LEU A 229 1.71 3.88 -1.45
C LEU A 229 0.52 4.63 -0.88
N ILE A 230 -0.67 4.39 -1.42
CA ILE A 230 -1.93 4.91 -0.89
C ILE A 230 -3.01 3.82 -0.92
N CYS A 231 -3.80 3.74 0.15
CA CYS A 231 -4.97 2.88 0.24
C CYS A 231 -6.20 3.69 0.65
N THR A 232 -7.08 4.01 -0.30
CA THR A 232 -8.39 4.63 -0.03
C THR A 232 -9.53 3.61 -0.05
N SER A 233 -9.26 2.41 -0.54
CA SER A 233 -10.23 1.38 -0.86
C SER A 233 -11.16 1.04 0.30
N ARG A 234 -12.47 1.23 0.09
CA ARG A 234 -13.56 0.91 1.00
C ARG A 234 -13.51 1.63 2.37
N LYS A 235 -12.62 2.62 2.55
CA LYS A 235 -12.42 3.33 3.83
C LYS A 235 -13.69 4.05 4.30
N GLY A 236 -13.87 4.13 5.63
CA GLY A 236 -15.03 4.77 6.26
C GLY A 236 -15.20 6.24 5.90
N SER A 237 -14.10 6.96 5.63
CA SER A 237 -14.16 8.35 5.13
C SER A 237 -14.88 8.47 3.79
N LEU A 238 -14.72 7.48 2.88
CA LEU A 238 -15.47 7.46 1.62
C LEU A 238 -16.96 7.27 1.86
N GLY A 239 -17.34 6.35 2.76
CA GLY A 239 -18.72 6.16 3.12
C GLY A 239 -19.39 7.44 3.64
N ARG A 240 -18.67 8.24 4.44
CA ARG A 240 -19.15 9.55 4.91
C ARG A 240 -19.31 10.58 3.78
N ILE A 241 -18.47 10.53 2.75
CA ILE A 241 -18.55 11.44 1.60
C ILE A 241 -19.76 11.13 0.73
N VAL A 242 -20.03 9.84 0.46
CA VAL A 242 -21.06 9.40 -0.49
C VAL A 242 -22.35 8.92 0.18
N GLY A 243 -22.44 8.95 1.51
CA GLY A 243 -23.61 8.50 2.25
C GLY A 243 -23.80 6.98 2.27
N GLU A 244 -22.72 6.20 2.06
CA GLU A 244 -22.82 4.73 1.91
C GLU A 244 -22.17 4.01 3.11
N PRO A 245 -22.97 3.36 3.98
CA PRO A 245 -22.44 2.65 5.15
C PRO A 245 -21.76 1.32 4.80
N ASP A 246 -22.21 0.60 3.74
CA ASP A 246 -21.60 -0.68 3.34
C ASP A 246 -20.26 -0.45 2.60
N PRO A 247 -19.12 -0.93 3.14
CA PRO A 247 -17.83 -0.79 2.48
C PRO A 247 -17.78 -1.35 1.06
N ARG A 248 -18.55 -2.40 0.76
CA ARG A 248 -18.58 -3.08 -0.53
C ARG A 248 -19.25 -2.24 -1.62
N GLN A 249 -20.12 -1.32 -1.24
CA GLN A 249 -20.83 -0.43 -2.15
C GLN A 249 -20.08 0.88 -2.46
N ARG A 250 -18.89 1.09 -1.89
CA ARG A 250 -18.07 2.31 -2.07
C ARG A 250 -17.15 2.25 -3.30
N LEU A 251 -17.45 1.39 -4.29
CA LEU A 251 -16.56 1.15 -5.44
C LEU A 251 -16.28 2.43 -6.23
N GLY A 252 -17.30 3.20 -6.61
CA GLY A 252 -17.13 4.45 -7.36
C GLY A 252 -16.24 5.46 -6.63
N ALA A 253 -16.47 5.65 -5.31
CA ALA A 253 -15.65 6.53 -4.49
C ALA A 253 -14.20 6.00 -4.34
N THR A 254 -14.04 4.68 -4.22
CA THR A 254 -12.71 4.03 -4.18
C THR A 254 -11.93 4.30 -5.47
N VAL A 255 -12.53 4.06 -6.64
CA VAL A 255 -11.86 4.27 -7.93
C VAL A 255 -11.51 5.75 -8.12
N ALA A 256 -12.45 6.66 -7.87
CA ALA A 256 -12.22 8.10 -8.02
C ALA A 256 -11.06 8.60 -7.15
N THR A 257 -11.04 8.25 -5.87
CA THR A 257 -9.99 8.70 -4.95
C THR A 257 -8.64 8.02 -5.20
N SER A 258 -8.64 6.76 -5.60
CA SER A 258 -7.42 6.03 -5.99
C SER A 258 -6.80 6.62 -7.27
N MET A 259 -7.62 6.94 -8.28
CA MET A 259 -7.16 7.62 -9.49
C MET A 259 -6.66 9.03 -9.21
N PHE A 260 -7.33 9.77 -8.31
CA PHE A 260 -6.85 11.08 -7.88
C PHE A 260 -5.48 10.98 -7.19
N ALA A 261 -5.29 10.00 -6.30
CA ALA A 261 -4.00 9.75 -5.65
C ALA A 261 -2.90 9.39 -6.67
N ALA A 262 -3.21 8.54 -7.66
CA ALA A 262 -2.30 8.21 -8.75
C ALA A 262 -1.91 9.47 -9.56
N PHE A 263 -2.88 10.35 -9.86
CA PHE A 263 -2.63 11.64 -10.50
C PHE A 263 -1.72 12.54 -9.66
N GLN A 264 -1.89 12.53 -8.34
CA GLN A 264 -1.07 13.30 -7.39
C GLN A 264 0.33 12.69 -7.14
N GLY A 265 0.66 11.55 -7.76
CA GLY A 265 2.00 10.98 -7.72
C GLY A 265 2.16 9.74 -6.83
N ALA A 266 1.07 9.11 -6.39
CA ALA A 266 1.19 7.78 -5.80
C ALA A 266 1.81 6.81 -6.80
N ALA A 267 2.83 6.08 -6.35
CA ALA A 267 3.55 5.07 -7.13
C ALA A 267 2.93 3.68 -6.97
N MET A 268 2.10 3.49 -5.94
CA MET A 268 1.44 2.22 -5.64
C MET A 268 0.06 2.48 -5.06
N ILE A 269 -0.94 1.73 -5.54
CA ILE A 269 -2.34 1.83 -5.11
C ILE A 269 -2.78 0.48 -4.54
N ARG A 270 -3.16 0.46 -3.26
CA ARG A 270 -3.66 -0.73 -2.58
C ARG A 270 -5.18 -0.76 -2.61
N VAL A 271 -5.76 -1.80 -3.23
CA VAL A 271 -7.21 -1.92 -3.46
C VAL A 271 -7.72 -3.35 -3.25
N HIS A 272 -9.00 -3.46 -2.85
CA HIS A 272 -9.72 -4.75 -2.84
C HIS A 272 -10.22 -5.12 -4.24
N ASP A 273 -10.63 -4.12 -5.05
CA ASP A 273 -11.27 -4.28 -6.36
C ASP A 273 -10.29 -3.88 -7.47
N VAL A 274 -9.41 -4.81 -7.87
CA VAL A 274 -8.31 -4.55 -8.82
C VAL A 274 -8.84 -4.21 -10.21
N LYS A 275 -9.75 -5.01 -10.76
CA LYS A 275 -10.26 -4.83 -12.14
C LYS A 275 -10.85 -3.45 -12.40
N PRO A 276 -11.74 -2.89 -11.55
CA PRO A 276 -12.29 -1.55 -11.79
C PRO A 276 -11.22 -0.45 -11.77
N PHE A 277 -10.23 -0.57 -10.87
CA PHE A 277 -9.13 0.38 -10.84
C PHE A 277 -8.25 0.28 -12.10
N ARG A 278 -7.93 -0.93 -12.58
CA ARG A 278 -7.18 -1.14 -13.83
C ARG A 278 -7.91 -0.59 -15.05
N GLN A 279 -9.22 -0.76 -15.12
CA GLN A 279 -10.02 -0.16 -16.19
C GLN A 279 -9.92 1.36 -16.18
N ALA A 280 -10.04 1.99 -15.01
CA ALA A 280 -9.89 3.44 -14.85
C ALA A 280 -8.48 3.92 -15.21
N GLN A 281 -7.43 3.19 -14.80
CA GLN A 281 -6.04 3.48 -15.14
C GLN A 281 -5.80 3.39 -16.65
N THR A 282 -6.36 2.36 -17.31
CA THR A 282 -6.24 2.18 -18.75
C THR A 282 -6.94 3.30 -19.54
N ALA A 283 -8.16 3.68 -19.12
CA ALA A 283 -8.89 4.80 -19.72
C ALA A 283 -8.14 6.11 -19.53
N TRP A 284 -7.61 6.36 -18.32
CA TRP A 284 -6.80 7.53 -18.04
C TRP A 284 -5.54 7.61 -18.92
N ARG A 285 -4.85 6.47 -19.11
CA ARG A 285 -3.68 6.37 -19.98
C ARG A 285 -4.02 6.74 -21.41
N ALA A 286 -5.12 6.21 -21.96
CA ALA A 286 -5.59 6.51 -23.31
C ALA A 286 -5.88 8.02 -23.48
N ILE A 287 -6.56 8.64 -22.51
CA ILE A 287 -6.83 10.09 -22.52
C ILE A 287 -5.51 10.88 -22.53
N LYS A 288 -4.56 10.48 -21.66
CA LYS A 288 -3.28 11.19 -21.51
C LYS A 288 -2.40 11.10 -22.77
N SER A 289 -2.50 10.01 -23.53
CA SER A 289 -1.74 9.78 -24.77
C SER A 289 -2.42 10.36 -26.03
N ALA A 290 -3.66 10.82 -25.93
CA ALA A 290 -4.36 11.43 -27.05
C ALA A 290 -3.68 12.76 -27.47
N PRO A 291 -3.65 13.09 -28.79
CA PRO A 291 -3.17 14.37 -29.26
C PRO A 291 -3.94 15.53 -28.58
N ARG A 292 -3.22 16.60 -28.26
CA ARG A 292 -3.86 17.86 -27.84
C ARG A 292 -4.18 18.67 -29.09
N GLU A 293 -5.47 18.98 -29.30
CA GLU A 293 -5.90 20.01 -30.22
C GLU A 293 -5.94 21.33 -29.46
N ILE A 294 -5.18 22.33 -29.91
CA ILE A 294 -5.13 23.69 -29.34
C ILE A 294 -5.83 24.62 -30.30
#